data_49ba23c7178efdf5fbfa118b927828be
#
_entry.id   49ba23c7178efdf5fbfa118b927828be
#
_cell.length_a   1.000
_cell.length_b   1.000
_cell.length_c   1.000
_cell.angle_alpha   90.00
_cell.angle_beta   90.00
_cell.angle_gamma   90.00
#
_symmetry.space_group_name_H-M   'P 1'
#
loop_
_entity.id
_entity.type
_entity.pdbx_description
1 polymer ?
#
loop_
_entity_poly.entity_id
_entity_poly.type
_entity_poly.pdbx_seq_one_letter_code
_entity_poly.pdbx_strand_id
1 'polypeptide(L)'
;MKISMFAGALLATVLFAPAQAQEAKQDFTLVNNTGYDISEVYVSPSKANDWEEDVLGEDELEDGDDQHIVFHRAGKTCFWDLKVVYSEDDSSAVWKEIDLCKVSKITIKYNRKSDTTSAVFD
;
A
#
# COMPACT_ATOMS: atom_id res chain seq x y z
N MET A 1 -10.19 54.65 -24.92
CA MET A 1 -10.20 54.06 -24.74
C MET A 1 -9.95 53.04 -24.27
N LYS A 2 -9.82 52.61 -23.89
CA LYS A 2 -9.63 51.80 -23.62
C LYS A 2 -9.58 50.72 -23.22
N ILE A 3 -9.55 50.27 -22.92
CA ILE A 3 -9.49 49.40 -22.67
C ILE A 3 -9.31 48.41 -22.19
N SER A 4 -9.45 48.17 -21.96
CA SER A 4 -9.36 47.32 -21.61
C SER A 4 -9.11 46.34 -21.22
N MET A 5 -9.14 45.94 -20.89
CA MET A 5 -9.02 45.06 -20.66
C MET A 5 -8.74 44.15 -20.19
N PHE A 6 -8.72 43.78 -19.85
CA PHE A 6 -8.59 42.97 -19.50
C PHE A 6 -8.44 42.07 -19.04
N ALA A 7 -8.58 41.81 -18.70
CA ALA A 7 -8.51 41.04 -18.35
C ALA A 7 -8.48 40.11 -18.03
N GLY A 8 -8.59 39.62 -17.86
CA GLY A 8 -8.62 38.71 -17.63
C GLY A 8 -8.27 37.80 -17.44
N ALA A 9 -8.19 37.56 -17.40
CA ALA A 9 -7.97 36.65 -17.22
C ALA A 9 -7.60 35.88 -16.53
N LEU A 10 -7.52 35.75 -16.22
CA LEU A 10 -7.24 34.98 -15.64
C LEU A 10 -7.37 33.99 -15.12
N LEU A 11 -7.64 33.88 -15.02
CA LEU A 11 -7.83 32.97 -14.66
C LEU A 11 -7.55 32.02 -14.49
N ALA A 12 -7.45 31.97 -14.49
CA ALA A 12 -7.31 31.08 -14.35
C ALA A 12 -6.99 30.23 -14.00
N THR A 13 -6.98 30.09 -13.84
CA THR A 13 -6.66 29.37 -13.58
C THR A 13 -6.34 28.61 -12.84
N VAL A 14 -6.11 28.47 -12.54
CA VAL A 14 -5.85 27.88 -11.84
C VAL A 14 -6.20 27.04 -11.29
N LEU A 15 -6.52 26.70 -11.37
CA LEU A 15 -7.10 25.99 -11.00
C LEU A 15 -6.96 24.79 -10.83
N PHE A 16 -6.40 24.43 -10.88
CA PHE A 16 -6.30 23.21 -10.70
C PHE A 16 -5.54 22.85 -9.70
N ALA A 17 -6.17 22.58 -8.87
CA ALA A 17 -5.67 21.68 -7.93
C ALA A 17 -5.22 20.51 -8.68
N PRO A 18 -4.00 20.17 -8.56
CA PRO A 18 -3.55 18.95 -9.10
C PRO A 18 -4.42 17.88 -8.50
N ALA A 19 -4.82 17.03 -9.30
CA ALA A 19 -5.51 15.89 -8.83
C ALA A 19 -4.57 15.15 -7.94
N GLN A 20 -4.67 15.43 -6.70
CA GLN A 20 -3.97 14.68 -5.78
C GLN A 20 -4.66 13.41 -5.64
N ALA A 21 -3.97 12.35 -5.67
CA ALA A 21 -4.47 11.11 -5.21
C ALA A 21 -4.82 11.32 -3.76
N GLN A 22 -6.06 11.33 -3.45
CA GLN A 22 -6.48 11.40 -2.08
C GLN A 22 -6.13 10.07 -1.42
N GLU A 23 -5.64 10.13 -0.21
CA GLU A 23 -5.35 8.91 0.53
C GLU A 23 -6.64 8.19 0.80
N ALA A 24 -6.66 6.91 0.52
CA ALA A 24 -7.76 6.06 0.88
C ALA A 24 -7.59 5.64 2.34
N LYS A 25 -8.70 5.39 3.00
CA LYS A 25 -8.68 4.99 4.41
C LYS A 25 -7.91 3.68 4.59
N GLN A 26 -7.89 2.84 3.57
CA GLN A 26 -7.24 1.53 3.59
C GLN A 26 -5.73 1.60 3.33
N ASP A 27 -5.22 2.76 2.94
CA ASP A 27 -3.78 2.89 2.69
C ASP A 27 -3.00 2.58 3.96
N PHE A 28 -1.90 1.86 3.80
CA PHE A 28 -1.11 1.47 4.96
C PHE A 28 0.37 1.41 4.60
N THR A 29 1.21 1.44 5.63
CA THR A 29 2.65 1.26 5.47
C THR A 29 3.02 -0.16 5.88
N LEU A 30 3.70 -0.85 4.99
CA LEU A 30 4.22 -2.19 5.25
C LEU A 30 5.68 -2.07 5.62
N VAL A 31 6.06 -2.55 6.79
CA VAL A 31 7.43 -2.50 7.28
C VAL A 31 8.01 -3.91 7.28
N ASN A 32 9.16 -4.07 6.64
CA ASN A 32 9.85 -5.35 6.61
C ASN A 32 10.90 -5.39 7.74
N ASN A 33 10.58 -6.08 8.80
CA ASN A 33 11.49 -6.24 9.93
C ASN A 33 11.76 -7.73 10.16
N THR A 34 12.03 -8.45 9.07
CA THR A 34 12.18 -9.91 9.11
C THR A 34 13.63 -10.38 9.13
N GLY A 35 14.57 -9.54 8.68
CA GLY A 35 15.96 -9.96 8.48
C GLY A 35 16.19 -10.46 7.06
N TYR A 36 15.17 -10.50 6.21
CA TYR A 36 15.26 -11.02 4.84
C TYR A 36 14.49 -10.10 3.89
N ASP A 37 14.85 -10.13 2.63
CA ASP A 37 14.17 -9.32 1.62
C ASP A 37 12.85 -9.99 1.20
N ILE A 38 11.87 -9.15 0.90
CA ILE A 38 10.57 -9.59 0.41
C ILE A 38 10.48 -9.22 -1.07
N SER A 39 10.24 -10.23 -1.91
CA SER A 39 10.21 -10.01 -3.37
C SER A 39 8.84 -9.67 -3.91
N GLU A 40 7.78 -10.11 -3.25
CA GLU A 40 6.42 -9.88 -3.73
C GLU A 40 5.48 -9.61 -2.58
N VAL A 41 4.52 -8.72 -2.81
CA VAL A 41 3.48 -8.40 -1.85
C VAL A 41 2.15 -8.35 -2.57
N TYR A 42 1.19 -9.10 -2.10
CA TYR A 42 -0.16 -9.13 -2.66
C TYR A 42 -1.16 -8.68 -1.62
N VAL A 43 -2.07 -7.81 -2.02
CA VAL A 43 -3.13 -7.32 -1.15
C VAL A 43 -4.43 -7.41 -1.96
N SER A 44 -5.37 -8.20 -1.47
CA SER A 44 -6.62 -8.41 -2.18
C SER A 44 -7.80 -8.35 -1.21
N PRO A 45 -8.97 -7.89 -1.68
CA PRO A 45 -10.15 -7.94 -0.82
C PRO A 45 -10.39 -9.36 -0.36
N SER A 46 -10.71 -9.54 0.92
CA SER A 46 -10.93 -10.88 1.47
C SER A 46 -12.01 -11.64 0.72
N LYS A 47 -13.00 -10.93 0.20
CA LYS A 47 -14.09 -11.55 -0.54
C LYS A 47 -13.69 -12.02 -1.93
N ALA A 48 -12.62 -11.47 -2.49
CA ALA A 48 -12.22 -11.81 -3.85
C ALA A 48 -11.73 -13.25 -3.97
N ASN A 49 -11.17 -13.79 -2.89
CA ASN A 49 -10.67 -15.15 -2.86
C ASN A 49 -9.66 -15.43 -3.98
N ASP A 50 -8.87 -14.41 -4.31
CA ASP A 50 -7.99 -14.43 -5.45
C ASP A 50 -6.94 -13.34 -5.28
N TRP A 51 -5.68 -13.65 -5.54
CA TRP A 51 -4.61 -12.66 -5.46
C TRP A 51 -4.53 -11.90 -6.77
N GLU A 52 -4.41 -10.57 -6.63
CA GLU A 52 -4.26 -9.72 -7.79
C GLU A 52 -2.77 -9.54 -8.09
N GLU A 53 -2.35 -8.36 -8.50
CA GLU A 53 -0.96 -8.17 -8.87
C GLU A 53 -0.07 -7.89 -7.66
N ASP A 54 1.22 -8.13 -7.84
CA ASP A 54 2.24 -7.79 -6.85
C ASP A 54 2.35 -6.27 -6.76
N VAL A 55 2.07 -5.72 -5.58
CA VAL A 55 2.07 -4.26 -5.39
C VAL A 55 3.47 -3.67 -5.36
N LEU A 56 4.51 -4.48 -5.28
CA LEU A 56 5.88 -4.00 -5.38
C LEU A 56 6.35 -3.88 -6.82
N GLY A 57 5.63 -4.51 -7.76
CA GLY A 57 6.06 -4.55 -9.16
C GLY A 57 7.37 -5.32 -9.28
N GLU A 58 8.38 -4.67 -9.84
CA GLU A 58 9.69 -5.30 -10.01
C GLU A 58 10.64 -5.00 -8.85
N ASP A 59 10.20 -4.19 -7.91
CA ASP A 59 11.03 -3.82 -6.77
C ASP A 59 10.92 -4.86 -5.67
N GLU A 60 11.90 -4.83 -4.77
CA GLU A 60 11.88 -5.66 -3.57
C GLU A 60 11.73 -4.75 -2.36
N LEU A 61 11.14 -5.27 -1.30
CA LEU A 61 11.09 -4.59 -0.02
C LEU A 61 12.21 -5.17 0.84
N GLU A 62 13.32 -4.47 0.90
CA GLU A 62 14.49 -4.96 1.62
C GLU A 62 14.28 -4.96 3.12
N ASP A 63 15.04 -5.80 3.81
CA ASP A 63 14.98 -5.86 5.26
C ASP A 63 15.28 -4.48 5.84
N GLY A 64 14.45 -4.05 6.76
CA GLY A 64 14.58 -2.75 7.42
C GLY A 64 13.88 -1.62 6.72
N ASP A 65 13.39 -1.85 5.51
CA ASP A 65 12.70 -0.82 4.75
C ASP A 65 11.19 -0.91 4.91
N ASP A 66 10.52 0.14 4.47
CA ASP A 66 9.07 0.16 4.45
C ASP A 66 8.56 0.61 3.09
N GLN A 67 7.31 0.34 2.82
CA GLN A 67 6.64 0.70 1.59
C GLN A 67 5.23 1.17 1.93
N HIS A 68 4.88 2.36 1.46
CA HIS A 68 3.52 2.85 1.61
C HIS A 68 2.67 2.29 0.48
N ILE A 69 1.61 1.59 0.82
CA ILE A 69 0.74 0.92 -0.14
C ILE A 69 -0.54 1.71 -0.27
N VAL A 70 -0.81 2.13 -1.51
CA VAL A 70 -1.92 3.03 -1.82
C VAL A 70 -2.94 2.29 -2.67
N PHE A 71 -4.21 2.40 -2.29
CA PHE A 71 -5.31 1.79 -3.01
C PHE A 71 -5.98 2.82 -3.89
N HIS A 72 -6.06 2.53 -5.17
CA HIS A 72 -6.69 3.43 -6.13
C HIS A 72 -8.20 3.25 -6.21
N ARG A 73 -8.70 2.08 -5.83
CA ARG A 73 -10.12 1.74 -5.97
C ARG A 73 -10.65 0.95 -4.79
N ALA A 74 -10.22 1.31 -3.60
CA ALA A 74 -10.62 0.54 -2.43
C ALA A 74 -12.10 0.67 -2.09
N GLY A 75 -12.71 1.80 -2.41
CA GLY A 75 -14.11 2.02 -2.10
C GLY A 75 -14.37 1.88 -0.61
N LYS A 76 -15.37 1.10 -0.27
CA LYS A 76 -15.77 0.90 1.13
C LYS A 76 -15.30 -0.42 1.72
N THR A 77 -14.52 -1.18 0.98
CA THR A 77 -14.05 -2.49 1.44
C THR A 77 -13.01 -2.30 2.53
N CYS A 78 -13.25 -2.88 3.70
CA CYS A 78 -12.34 -2.76 4.83
C CYS A 78 -11.46 -3.98 5.03
N PHE A 79 -11.96 -5.17 4.73
CA PHE A 79 -11.26 -6.42 5.03
C PHE A 79 -10.46 -6.91 3.82
N TRP A 80 -9.17 -7.10 4.04
CA TRP A 80 -8.22 -7.44 2.99
C TRP A 80 -7.31 -8.55 3.45
N ASP A 81 -6.85 -9.35 2.50
CA ASP A 81 -5.85 -10.38 2.75
C ASP A 81 -4.49 -9.89 2.28
N LEU A 82 -3.45 -10.28 2.98
CA LEU A 82 -2.08 -9.89 2.67
C LEU A 82 -1.23 -11.13 2.49
N LYS A 83 -0.43 -11.17 1.44
CA LYS A 83 0.54 -12.23 1.21
C LYS A 83 1.89 -11.62 0.92
N VAL A 84 2.93 -12.09 1.60
CA VAL A 84 4.30 -11.69 1.29
C VAL A 84 5.09 -12.92 0.86
N VAL A 85 6.02 -12.74 -0.07
CA VAL A 85 6.87 -13.80 -0.58
C VAL A 85 8.32 -13.40 -0.35
N TYR A 86 9.08 -14.27 0.28
CA TYR A 86 10.50 -14.00 0.55
C TYR A 86 11.34 -14.23 -0.70
N SER A 87 12.31 -13.35 -0.92
CA SER A 87 13.20 -13.43 -2.08
C SER A 87 14.09 -14.68 -2.03
N GLU A 88 14.49 -15.08 -0.83
CA GLU A 88 15.52 -16.10 -0.67
C GLU A 88 15.09 -17.48 -1.14
N ASP A 89 13.86 -17.86 -0.80
CA ASP A 89 13.42 -19.23 -1.05
C ASP A 89 11.99 -19.33 -1.59
N ASP A 90 11.40 -18.19 -1.93
CA ASP A 90 10.02 -18.10 -2.44
C ASP A 90 8.96 -18.61 -1.45
N SER A 91 9.33 -18.77 -0.18
CA SER A 91 8.32 -19.09 0.82
C SER A 91 7.42 -17.89 1.06
N SER A 92 6.22 -18.13 1.54
CA SER A 92 5.25 -17.08 1.72
C SER A 92 4.55 -17.15 3.07
N ALA A 93 3.99 -16.03 3.47
CA ALA A 93 3.15 -15.92 4.64
C ALA A 93 1.89 -15.15 4.27
N VAL A 94 0.76 -15.55 4.84
CA VAL A 94 -0.55 -15.00 4.50
C VAL A 94 -1.29 -14.63 5.77
N TRP A 95 -1.90 -13.45 5.76
CA TRP A 95 -2.82 -13.00 6.81
C TRP A 95 -4.13 -12.66 6.15
N LYS A 96 -5.22 -13.10 6.75
CA LYS A 96 -6.55 -12.90 6.18
C LYS A 96 -7.39 -11.94 7.01
N GLU A 97 -8.31 -11.28 6.33
CA GLU A 97 -9.31 -10.44 6.96
C GLU A 97 -8.73 -9.36 7.88
N ILE A 98 -7.73 -8.65 7.37
CA ILE A 98 -7.17 -7.51 8.05
C ILE A 98 -8.10 -6.32 7.84
N ASP A 99 -8.51 -5.66 8.92
CA ASP A 99 -9.37 -4.49 8.82
C ASP A 99 -8.50 -3.25 8.51
N LEU A 100 -8.29 -2.98 7.23
CA LEU A 100 -7.46 -1.85 6.81
C LEU A 100 -8.15 -0.50 7.00
N CYS A 101 -9.43 -0.48 7.39
CA CYS A 101 -10.07 0.77 7.79
C CYS A 101 -9.62 1.20 9.18
N LYS A 102 -9.02 0.31 9.94
CA LYS A 102 -8.53 0.59 11.30
C LYS A 102 -7.02 0.48 11.43
N VAL A 103 -6.38 -0.28 10.55
CA VAL A 103 -4.94 -0.52 10.59
C VAL A 103 -4.27 0.36 9.56
N SER A 104 -3.24 1.10 9.95
CA SER A 104 -2.50 1.96 9.04
C SER A 104 -1.03 1.54 8.89
N LYS A 105 -0.59 0.57 9.68
CA LYS A 105 0.79 0.10 9.62
C LYS A 105 0.83 -1.38 9.95
N ILE A 106 1.55 -2.13 9.13
CA ILE A 106 1.76 -3.56 9.36
C ILE A 106 3.25 -3.81 9.38
N THR A 107 3.76 -4.37 10.46
CA THR A 107 5.17 -4.70 10.60
C THR A 107 5.33 -6.21 10.55
N ILE A 108 6.07 -6.69 9.54
CA ILE A 108 6.33 -8.12 9.37
C ILE A 108 7.60 -8.50 10.11
N LYS A 109 7.54 -9.56 10.88
CA LYS A 109 8.67 -10.07 11.68
C LYS A 109 8.86 -11.55 11.42
N TYR A 110 10.07 -12.03 11.62
CA TYR A 110 10.39 -13.43 11.47
C TYR A 110 11.18 -13.92 12.68
N ASN A 111 10.80 -15.08 13.19
CA ASN A 111 11.49 -15.72 14.29
C ASN A 111 12.22 -16.94 13.76
N ARG A 112 13.56 -16.90 13.78
CA ARG A 112 14.38 -17.98 13.26
C ARG A 112 14.24 -19.27 14.04
N LYS A 113 14.03 -19.20 15.34
CA LYS A 113 13.96 -20.38 16.18
C LYS A 113 12.72 -21.20 15.87
N SER A 114 11.60 -20.54 15.65
CA SER A 114 10.35 -21.21 15.37
C SER A 114 10.03 -21.28 13.88
N ASP A 115 10.84 -20.63 13.05
CA ASP A 115 10.61 -20.53 11.60
C ASP A 115 9.20 -20.02 11.34
N THR A 116 8.86 -18.91 12.00
CA THR A 116 7.52 -18.35 11.95
C THR A 116 7.56 -16.89 11.57
N THR A 117 6.78 -16.53 10.55
CA THR A 117 6.56 -15.14 10.17
C THR A 117 5.32 -14.66 10.90
N SER A 118 5.41 -13.48 11.49
CA SER A 118 4.29 -12.86 12.21
C SER A 118 4.15 -11.42 11.80
N ALA A 119 3.07 -10.79 12.21
CA ALA A 119 2.81 -9.40 11.89
C ALA A 119 2.25 -8.67 13.10
N VAL A 120 2.60 -7.39 13.18
CA VAL A 120 2.03 -6.48 14.18
C VAL A 120 1.19 -5.47 13.42
N PHE A 121 -0.05 -5.31 13.83
CA PHE A 121 -1.00 -4.41 13.19
C PHE A 121 -1.24 -3.20 14.08
N ASP A 122 -0.97 -1.99 13.57
CA ASP A 122 -1.14 -0.74 14.32
C ASP A 122 -2.07 0.24 13.64
#